data_8571ff352f7e16781d7a9eb6a6eb4a70
#
_entry.id   8571ff352f7e16781d7a9eb6a6eb4a70
#
_cell.length_a   1.000
_cell.length_b   1.000
_cell.length_c   1.000
_cell.angle_alpha   90.00
_cell.angle_beta   90.00
_cell.angle_gamma   90.00
#
_symmetry.space_group_name_H-M   'P 1'
#
loop_
_entity.id
_entity.type
_entity.pdbx_description
1 polymer ?
#
loop_
_entity_poly.entity_id
_entity_poly.type
_entity_poly.pdbx_seq_one_letter_code
_entity_poly.pdbx_strand_id
1 'polypeptide(L)'
;MYIDSIIIAIEKRLGFLIRGKYWLWKIAFISVFLFVVIDFTGNMSKVVYFRSFINDYIKQGKLDTAHSIIKAQSEDYFEFFKQGNQTGITSNQHEAKMRFRLFLPTLVKILGAKHFEIWLYFLTFILGFFYIHVIAKIAFNILGETTNRILVLFFVAGFTNLYAGGGSFVLDIVPYGDFFAFLFLLLSIYTRNPLLIFVYCQCAFWVDERALVNAILVMIWWIFMPFNGNKVTVKLNTQWLAVFISGVIYMGIRQYLTIRYQLHDDTYMGEFITTFKENVKMLSLRVWAGFDGMWILIVMALTILFKEKNYQFLMAFLGSLITSVGFAFIAYDVNRGISYGFIALLLSLVICKKYLSEKELKYILIVCFLVSILSPTLNKFRLVGGGQLM
;
A
#
# COMPACT_ATOMS: atom_id res chain seq x y z
N MET A 1 -8.62 0.78 -35.99
CA MET A 1 -8.15 1.95 -36.75
C MET A 1 -8.38 3.28 -36.01
N TYR A 2 -9.62 3.64 -35.61
CA TYR A 2 -9.88 4.92 -34.91
C TYR A 2 -9.23 5.01 -33.52
N ILE A 3 -9.31 3.94 -32.74
CA ILE A 3 -8.71 3.86 -31.40
C ILE A 3 -7.17 3.97 -31.47
N ASP A 4 -6.55 3.30 -32.44
CA ASP A 4 -5.10 3.36 -32.63
C ASP A 4 -4.62 4.80 -32.94
N SER A 5 -5.36 5.55 -33.77
CA SER A 5 -5.00 6.93 -34.09
C SER A 5 -5.10 7.88 -32.89
N ILE A 6 -6.12 7.70 -32.03
CA ILE A 6 -6.25 8.45 -30.79
C ILE A 6 -5.09 8.14 -29.85
N ILE A 7 -4.76 6.85 -29.68
CA ILE A 7 -3.65 6.42 -28.83
C ILE A 7 -2.33 7.01 -29.33
N ILE A 8 -2.06 6.96 -30.63
CA ILE A 8 -0.86 7.55 -31.24
C ILE A 8 -0.79 9.06 -30.99
N ALA A 9 -1.91 9.78 -31.12
CA ALA A 9 -1.96 11.20 -30.83
C ALA A 9 -1.67 11.52 -29.34
N ILE A 10 -2.24 10.74 -28.43
CA ILE A 10 -1.95 10.83 -26.99
C ILE A 10 -0.49 10.53 -26.70
N GLU A 11 0.05 9.48 -27.30
CA GLU A 11 1.46 9.08 -27.15
C GLU A 11 2.41 10.19 -27.61
N LYS A 12 2.12 10.83 -28.74
CA LYS A 12 2.94 11.93 -29.27
C LYS A 12 2.98 13.11 -28.30
N ARG A 13 1.84 13.48 -27.72
CA ARG A 13 1.73 14.59 -26.77
C ARG A 13 2.35 14.26 -25.41
N LEU A 14 2.01 13.13 -24.82
CA LEU A 14 2.55 12.69 -23.54
C LEU A 14 4.05 12.35 -23.64
N GLY A 15 4.48 11.75 -24.76
CA GLY A 15 5.88 11.46 -25.02
C GLY A 15 6.79 12.69 -24.99
N PHE A 16 6.27 13.87 -25.34
CA PHE A 16 7.01 15.12 -25.20
C PHE A 16 7.25 15.47 -23.73
N LEU A 17 6.26 15.30 -22.87
CA LEU A 17 6.35 15.63 -21.44
C LEU A 17 7.39 14.76 -20.70
N ILE A 18 7.53 13.48 -21.10
CA ILE A 18 8.40 12.50 -20.44
C ILE A 18 9.76 12.32 -21.13
N ARG A 19 10.20 13.29 -21.94
CA ARG A 19 11.55 13.27 -22.56
C ARG A 19 12.63 13.75 -21.60
N GLY A 20 13.89 13.33 -21.88
CA GLY A 20 15.10 13.81 -21.22
C GLY A 20 15.57 12.94 -20.05
N LYS A 21 16.62 13.37 -19.36
CA LYS A 21 17.37 12.60 -18.34
C LYS A 21 16.53 12.24 -17.12
N TYR A 22 15.63 13.13 -16.67
CA TYR A 22 14.86 12.99 -15.43
C TYR A 22 13.41 12.52 -15.69
N TRP A 23 13.18 11.77 -16.75
CA TRP A 23 11.84 11.39 -17.18
C TRP A 23 11.06 10.54 -16.15
N LEU A 24 11.73 9.70 -15.34
CA LEU A 24 11.07 8.94 -14.26
C LEU A 24 10.50 9.86 -13.17
N TRP A 25 11.23 10.92 -12.81
CA TRP A 25 10.73 11.95 -11.91
C TRP A 25 9.56 12.72 -12.52
N LYS A 26 9.61 13.03 -13.81
CA LYS A 26 8.50 13.67 -14.51
C LYS A 26 7.25 12.77 -14.47
N ILE A 27 7.39 11.46 -14.67
CA ILE A 27 6.28 10.51 -14.53
C ILE A 27 5.73 10.56 -13.12
N ALA A 28 6.56 10.52 -12.08
CA ALA A 28 6.10 10.61 -10.71
C ALA A 28 5.31 11.90 -10.45
N PHE A 29 5.85 13.05 -10.87
CA PHE A 29 5.15 14.33 -10.72
C PHE A 29 3.84 14.39 -11.49
N ILE A 30 3.81 13.95 -12.75
CA ILE A 30 2.60 13.94 -13.58
C ILE A 30 1.54 13.03 -12.94
N SER A 31 1.93 11.86 -12.47
CA SER A 31 1.01 10.90 -11.86
C SER A 31 0.40 11.43 -10.56
N VAL A 32 1.22 12.03 -9.69
CA VAL A 32 0.75 12.66 -8.44
C VAL A 32 -0.12 13.88 -8.75
N PHE A 33 0.27 14.72 -9.71
CA PHE A 33 -0.52 15.87 -10.13
C PHE A 33 -1.89 15.45 -10.67
N LEU A 34 -1.95 14.44 -11.54
CA LEU A 34 -3.22 13.89 -12.04
C LEU A 34 -4.08 13.36 -10.91
N PHE A 35 -3.49 12.63 -9.97
CA PHE A 35 -4.20 12.14 -8.79
C PHE A 35 -4.80 13.29 -7.98
N VAL A 36 -4.01 14.32 -7.68
CA VAL A 36 -4.48 15.51 -6.94
C VAL A 36 -5.64 16.18 -7.68
N VAL A 37 -5.48 16.42 -8.99
CA VAL A 37 -6.52 17.08 -9.80
C VAL A 37 -7.82 16.27 -9.78
N ILE A 38 -7.73 14.96 -10.05
CA ILE A 38 -8.91 14.07 -10.13
C ILE A 38 -9.61 14.00 -8.76
N ASP A 39 -8.83 13.84 -7.70
CA ASP A 39 -9.37 13.62 -6.37
C ASP A 39 -9.95 14.91 -5.76
N PHE A 40 -9.30 16.06 -5.93
CA PHE A 40 -9.81 17.34 -5.43
C PHE A 40 -10.94 17.93 -6.26
N THR A 41 -10.97 17.72 -7.58
CA THR A 41 -12.09 18.19 -8.42
C THR A 41 -13.34 17.35 -8.25
N GLY A 42 -13.18 16.06 -7.93
CA GLY A 42 -14.31 15.13 -7.74
C GLY A 42 -14.94 15.17 -6.35
N ASN A 43 -14.29 15.79 -5.34
CA ASN A 43 -14.77 15.68 -3.96
C ASN A 43 -14.45 16.91 -3.09
N MET A 44 -15.35 17.88 -3.10
CA MET A 44 -15.24 19.08 -2.26
C MET A 44 -15.15 18.77 -0.74
N SER A 45 -15.65 17.60 -0.30
CA SER A 45 -15.56 17.20 1.10
C SER A 45 -14.11 17.04 1.59
N LYS A 46 -13.19 16.64 0.72
CA LYS A 46 -11.76 16.52 1.05
C LYS A 46 -11.08 17.86 1.22
N VAL A 47 -11.46 18.86 0.43
CA VAL A 47 -11.00 20.25 0.61
C VAL A 47 -11.46 20.78 1.96
N VAL A 48 -12.71 20.47 2.33
CA VAL A 48 -13.26 20.83 3.65
C VAL A 48 -12.51 20.12 4.77
N TYR A 49 -12.21 18.83 4.60
CA TYR A 49 -11.45 18.05 5.58
C TYR A 49 -10.02 18.57 5.75
N PHE A 50 -9.33 18.89 4.66
CA PHE A 50 -8.00 19.51 4.70
C PHE A 50 -8.03 20.88 5.37
N ARG A 51 -9.07 21.68 5.10
CA ARG A 51 -9.28 22.96 5.75
C ARG A 51 -9.56 22.81 7.26
N SER A 52 -10.33 21.79 7.65
CA SER A 52 -10.58 21.48 9.06
C SER A 52 -9.28 21.05 9.75
N PHE A 53 -8.49 20.17 9.13
CA PHE A 53 -7.18 19.79 9.62
C PHE A 53 -6.30 21.01 9.91
N ILE A 54 -6.14 21.91 8.94
CA ILE A 54 -5.37 23.15 9.14
C ILE A 54 -5.93 23.98 10.30
N ASN A 55 -7.24 24.11 10.41
CA ASN A 55 -7.87 24.89 11.47
C ASN A 55 -7.69 24.25 12.84
N ASP A 56 -7.96 22.93 12.95
CA ASP A 56 -7.99 22.23 14.24
C ASP A 56 -6.57 22.02 14.78
N TYR A 57 -5.61 21.66 13.91
CA TYR A 57 -4.23 21.41 14.34
C TYR A 57 -3.36 22.66 14.38
N ILE A 58 -3.36 23.46 13.33
CA ILE A 58 -2.45 24.62 13.25
C ILE A 58 -2.94 25.75 14.13
N LYS A 59 -4.26 26.02 14.15
CA LYS A 59 -4.81 27.15 14.91
C LYS A 59 -5.21 26.81 16.34
N GLN A 60 -5.75 25.60 16.58
CA GLN A 60 -6.30 25.23 17.88
C GLN A 60 -5.41 24.25 18.66
N GLY A 61 -4.39 23.64 18.02
CA GLY A 61 -3.50 22.67 18.65
C GLY A 61 -4.20 21.39 19.11
N LYS A 62 -5.39 21.09 18.57
CA LYS A 62 -6.13 19.88 18.90
C LYS A 62 -5.54 18.69 18.15
N LEU A 63 -5.12 17.68 18.88
CA LEU A 63 -4.70 16.39 18.32
C LEU A 63 -5.92 15.48 18.20
N ASP A 64 -6.01 14.73 17.10
CA ASP A 64 -6.97 13.62 17.04
C ASP A 64 -6.48 12.43 17.88
N THR A 65 -7.31 11.39 17.96
CA THR A 65 -7.01 10.21 18.78
C THR A 65 -5.71 9.54 18.35
N ALA A 66 -5.43 9.41 17.04
CA ALA A 66 -4.22 8.74 16.56
C ALA A 66 -2.95 9.52 16.90
N HIS A 67 -2.95 10.84 16.69
CA HIS A 67 -1.82 11.70 17.07
C HIS A 67 -1.60 11.71 18.59
N SER A 68 -2.67 11.72 19.38
CA SER A 68 -2.58 11.65 20.85
C SER A 68 -1.94 10.36 21.32
N ILE A 69 -2.29 9.22 20.72
CA ILE A 69 -1.68 7.91 21.02
C ILE A 69 -0.21 7.91 20.63
N ILE A 70 0.14 8.35 19.43
CA ILE A 70 1.52 8.42 18.95
C ILE A 70 2.36 9.30 19.90
N LYS A 71 1.82 10.43 20.33
CA LYS A 71 2.48 11.32 21.28
C LYS A 71 2.72 10.63 22.62
N ALA A 72 1.69 10.06 23.22
CA ALA A 72 1.80 9.36 24.50
C ALA A 72 2.81 8.20 24.43
N GLN A 73 2.78 7.40 23.37
CA GLN A 73 3.76 6.34 23.14
C GLN A 73 5.19 6.88 22.92
N SER A 74 5.35 8.07 22.33
CA SER A 74 6.68 8.67 22.13
C SER A 74 7.30 9.20 23.42
N GLU A 75 6.46 9.64 24.36
CA GLU A 75 6.89 10.15 25.66
C GLU A 75 7.34 9.01 26.57
N ASP A 76 6.52 7.99 26.78
CA ASP A 76 6.87 6.80 27.56
C ASP A 76 6.14 5.54 27.09
N TYR A 77 6.87 4.70 26.35
CA TYR A 77 6.35 3.40 25.89
C TYR A 77 5.93 2.47 27.03
N PHE A 78 6.77 2.41 28.05
CA PHE A 78 6.57 1.44 29.12
C PHE A 78 5.38 1.82 29.99
N GLU A 79 5.23 3.10 30.32
CA GLU A 79 4.06 3.59 31.05
C GLU A 79 2.78 3.48 30.22
N PHE A 80 2.83 3.74 28.90
CA PHE A 80 1.68 3.55 28.02
C PHE A 80 1.19 2.10 28.04
N PHE A 81 2.11 1.13 28.00
CA PHE A 81 1.76 -0.28 28.11
C PHE A 81 1.18 -0.64 29.48
N LYS A 82 1.74 -0.13 30.59
CA LYS A 82 1.25 -0.37 31.94
C LYS A 82 -0.13 0.24 32.18
N GLN A 83 -0.35 1.47 31.75
CA GLN A 83 -1.63 2.16 31.90
C GLN A 83 -2.74 1.45 31.13
N GLY A 84 -2.44 0.89 29.96
CA GLY A 84 -3.36 0.06 29.20
C GLY A 84 -3.91 -1.13 29.99
N ASN A 85 -3.09 -1.71 30.87
CA ASN A 85 -3.54 -2.81 31.74
C ASN A 85 -4.37 -2.33 32.96
N GLN A 86 -4.08 -1.13 33.49
CA GLN A 86 -4.75 -0.60 34.67
C GLN A 86 -6.11 0.02 34.38
N THR A 87 -6.28 0.59 33.18
CA THR A 87 -7.51 1.32 32.82
C THR A 87 -8.62 0.43 32.28
N GLY A 88 -8.43 -0.88 32.21
CA GLY A 88 -9.43 -1.79 31.64
C GLY A 88 -9.73 -1.47 30.18
N ILE A 89 -8.73 -0.99 29.43
CA ILE A 89 -8.85 -0.71 27.99
C ILE A 89 -9.29 -2.02 27.32
N THR A 90 -10.55 -2.08 26.94
CA THR A 90 -11.09 -3.21 26.20
C THR A 90 -10.46 -3.26 24.80
N SER A 91 -10.39 -4.45 24.22
CA SER A 91 -9.86 -4.69 22.87
C SER A 91 -10.47 -3.81 21.78
N ASN A 92 -11.64 -3.26 22.05
CA ASN A 92 -12.41 -2.40 21.15
C ASN A 92 -11.87 -0.97 21.07
N GLN A 93 -11.00 -0.57 21.98
CA GLN A 93 -10.46 0.78 21.93
C GLN A 93 -9.34 0.87 20.87
N HIS A 94 -9.35 1.96 20.14
CA HIS A 94 -8.38 2.24 19.08
C HIS A 94 -6.92 2.18 19.58
N GLU A 95 -6.71 2.54 20.82
CA GLU A 95 -5.45 2.50 21.55
C GLU A 95 -4.87 1.09 21.64
N ALA A 96 -5.71 0.09 21.97
CA ALA A 96 -5.27 -1.30 22.06
C ALA A 96 -4.75 -1.82 20.70
N LYS A 97 -5.40 -1.44 19.61
CA LYS A 97 -5.02 -1.84 18.24
C LYS A 97 -3.71 -1.18 17.78
N MET A 98 -3.40 0.03 18.26
CA MET A 98 -2.17 0.74 17.91
C MET A 98 -0.97 0.40 18.80
N ARG A 99 -1.17 -0.42 19.83
CA ARG A 99 -0.19 -0.72 20.88
C ARG A 99 1.17 -1.21 20.33
N PHE A 100 1.15 -2.03 19.28
CA PHE A 100 2.34 -2.58 18.65
C PHE A 100 2.87 -1.79 17.45
N ARG A 101 2.30 -0.63 17.14
CA ARG A 101 2.75 0.24 16.03
C ARG A 101 3.86 1.17 16.50
N LEU A 102 5.03 0.60 16.76
CA LEU A 102 6.13 1.28 17.44
C LEU A 102 6.98 2.18 16.54
N PHE A 103 6.86 2.06 15.21
CA PHE A 103 7.70 2.81 14.27
C PHE A 103 7.46 4.33 14.38
N LEU A 104 6.21 4.78 14.25
CA LEU A 104 5.90 6.21 14.29
C LEU A 104 6.22 6.88 15.63
N PRO A 105 5.83 6.30 16.77
CA PRO A 105 6.23 6.85 18.07
C PRO A 105 7.75 6.94 18.23
N THR A 106 8.51 5.95 17.74
CA THR A 106 9.98 5.99 17.76
C THR A 106 10.51 7.14 16.89
N LEU A 107 9.96 7.32 15.70
CA LEU A 107 10.31 8.41 14.80
C LEU A 107 10.05 9.79 15.46
N VAL A 108 8.88 9.96 16.08
CA VAL A 108 8.51 11.17 16.81
C VAL A 108 9.44 11.41 18.00
N LYS A 109 9.82 10.36 18.73
CA LYS A 109 10.79 10.47 19.85
C LYS A 109 12.16 10.94 19.38
N ILE A 110 12.63 10.47 18.22
CA ILE A 110 13.96 10.82 17.67
C ILE A 110 13.96 12.24 17.09
N LEU A 111 12.92 12.61 16.34
CA LEU A 111 12.87 13.87 15.61
C LEU A 111 12.26 15.03 16.42
N GLY A 112 11.60 14.72 17.52
CA GLY A 112 10.97 15.68 18.42
C GLY A 112 9.45 15.69 18.32
N ALA A 113 8.80 15.77 19.48
CA ALA A 113 7.34 15.68 19.60
C ALA A 113 6.61 17.02 19.35
N LYS A 114 7.34 18.15 19.22
CA LYS A 114 6.71 19.44 19.01
C LYS A 114 6.25 19.59 17.55
N HIS A 115 4.94 19.80 17.35
CA HIS A 115 4.33 19.93 16.01
C HIS A 115 4.63 18.76 15.07
N PHE A 116 4.75 17.53 15.64
CA PHE A 116 5.14 16.35 14.86
C PHE A 116 4.09 16.00 13.80
N GLU A 117 2.83 16.30 14.01
CA GLU A 117 1.72 16.13 13.08
C GLU A 117 1.98 16.86 11.75
N ILE A 118 2.54 18.06 11.82
CA ILE A 118 2.84 18.88 10.64
C ILE A 118 4.06 18.35 9.89
N TRP A 119 5.19 18.19 10.59
CA TRP A 119 6.40 17.72 9.90
C TRP A 119 6.26 16.27 9.44
N LEU A 120 5.47 15.43 10.14
CA LEU A 120 5.19 14.06 9.72
C LEU A 120 4.40 14.05 8.41
N TYR A 121 3.39 14.91 8.27
CA TYR A 121 2.66 15.07 7.02
C TYR A 121 3.57 15.52 5.87
N PHE A 122 4.39 16.54 6.08
CA PHE A 122 5.32 17.00 5.05
C PHE A 122 6.36 15.94 4.70
N LEU A 123 6.90 15.23 5.69
CA LEU A 123 7.82 14.11 5.46
C LEU A 123 7.17 13.02 4.61
N THR A 124 5.96 12.63 4.96
CA THR A 124 5.16 11.64 4.22
C THR A 124 4.91 12.10 2.78
N PHE A 125 4.57 13.37 2.58
CA PHE A 125 4.34 13.95 1.27
C PHE A 125 5.61 13.95 0.39
N ILE A 126 6.74 14.39 0.92
CA ILE A 126 8.02 14.40 0.21
C ILE A 126 8.47 12.97 -0.14
N LEU A 127 8.42 12.06 0.83
CA LEU A 127 8.75 10.66 0.61
C LEU A 127 7.77 9.97 -0.35
N GLY A 128 6.53 10.47 -0.46
CA GLY A 128 5.54 9.99 -1.42
C GLY A 128 5.99 10.16 -2.86
N PHE A 129 6.60 11.30 -3.22
CA PHE A 129 7.20 11.45 -4.55
C PHE A 129 8.34 10.47 -4.80
N PHE A 130 9.20 10.26 -3.80
CA PHE A 130 10.26 9.25 -3.90
C PHE A 130 9.68 7.84 -4.06
N TYR A 131 8.63 7.50 -3.32
CA TYR A 131 7.93 6.23 -3.42
C TYR A 131 7.38 5.98 -4.83
N ILE A 132 6.67 6.94 -5.42
CA ILE A 132 6.16 6.84 -6.79
C ILE A 132 7.32 6.80 -7.81
N HIS A 133 8.42 7.51 -7.58
CA HIS A 133 9.62 7.39 -8.40
C HIS A 133 10.22 5.97 -8.36
N VAL A 134 10.27 5.32 -7.19
CA VAL A 134 10.75 3.94 -7.05
C VAL A 134 9.81 2.97 -7.78
N ILE A 135 8.49 3.16 -7.68
CA ILE A 135 7.49 2.38 -8.47
C ILE A 135 7.77 2.55 -9.96
N ALA A 136 7.97 3.78 -10.44
CA ALA A 136 8.28 4.05 -11.84
C ALA A 136 9.58 3.35 -12.29
N LYS A 137 10.60 3.34 -11.43
CA LYS A 137 11.88 2.67 -11.71
C LYS A 137 11.74 1.14 -11.74
N ILE A 138 10.98 0.55 -10.82
CA ILE A 138 10.68 -0.89 -10.85
C ILE A 138 9.89 -1.25 -12.10
N ALA A 139 8.84 -0.49 -12.42
CA ALA A 139 8.05 -0.71 -13.63
C ALA A 139 8.90 -0.62 -14.90
N PHE A 140 9.80 0.38 -14.98
CA PHE A 140 10.73 0.51 -16.09
C PHE A 140 11.68 -0.70 -16.19
N ASN A 141 12.24 -1.15 -15.07
CA ASN A 141 13.12 -2.31 -15.06
C ASN A 141 12.39 -3.61 -15.51
N ILE A 142 11.10 -3.75 -15.16
CA ILE A 142 10.25 -4.86 -15.59
C ILE A 142 9.98 -4.76 -17.10
N LEU A 143 9.59 -3.59 -17.57
CA LEU A 143 9.19 -3.37 -18.96
C LEU A 143 10.37 -3.41 -19.92
N GLY A 144 11.56 -3.01 -19.48
CA GLY A 144 12.81 -3.01 -20.25
C GLY A 144 13.10 -1.67 -20.93
N GLU A 145 14.37 -1.46 -21.28
CA GLU A 145 14.89 -0.19 -21.82
C GLU A 145 14.33 0.18 -23.21
N THR A 146 13.99 -0.83 -24.00
CA THR A 146 13.43 -0.64 -25.36
C THR A 146 11.93 -0.30 -25.32
N THR A 147 11.29 -0.45 -24.17
CA THR A 147 9.85 -0.25 -24.03
C THR A 147 9.48 1.23 -24.08
N ASN A 148 8.35 1.52 -24.69
CA ASN A 148 7.79 2.88 -24.73
C ASN A 148 7.55 3.40 -23.30
N ARG A 149 8.18 4.53 -22.96
CA ARG A 149 8.06 5.20 -21.62
C ARG A 149 6.62 5.50 -21.22
N ILE A 150 5.72 5.56 -22.18
CA ILE A 150 4.28 5.78 -21.95
C ILE A 150 3.63 4.61 -21.22
N LEU A 151 4.10 3.36 -21.43
CA LEU A 151 3.60 2.22 -20.66
C LEU A 151 3.92 2.38 -19.18
N VAL A 152 5.13 2.86 -18.88
CA VAL A 152 5.50 3.18 -17.49
C VAL A 152 4.59 4.26 -16.92
N LEU A 153 4.29 5.32 -17.71
CA LEU A 153 3.38 6.38 -17.28
C LEU A 153 1.97 5.84 -16.97
N PHE A 154 1.37 5.05 -17.87
CA PHE A 154 0.03 4.49 -17.63
C PHE A 154 -0.02 3.58 -16.40
N PHE A 155 0.98 2.72 -16.23
CA PHE A 155 1.06 1.88 -15.04
C PHE A 155 1.17 2.71 -13.76
N VAL A 156 2.12 3.67 -13.73
CA VAL A 156 2.39 4.50 -12.56
C VAL A 156 1.21 5.40 -12.24
N ALA A 157 0.57 6.01 -13.24
CA ALA A 157 -0.60 6.86 -13.06
C ALA A 157 -1.80 6.05 -12.54
N GLY A 158 -2.05 4.83 -13.08
CA GLY A 158 -3.05 3.91 -12.56
C GLY A 158 -2.78 3.50 -11.13
N PHE A 159 -1.52 3.16 -10.80
CA PHE A 159 -1.08 2.83 -9.46
C PHE A 159 -1.24 4.02 -8.49
N THR A 160 -0.84 5.22 -8.89
CA THR A 160 -0.92 6.42 -8.05
C THR A 160 -2.36 6.76 -7.68
N ASN A 161 -3.32 6.35 -8.49
CA ASN A 161 -4.74 6.56 -8.23
C ASN A 161 -5.32 5.62 -7.15
N LEU A 162 -4.55 4.66 -6.67
CA LEU A 162 -4.92 3.75 -5.58
C LEU A 162 -4.62 4.36 -4.20
N TYR A 163 -5.22 3.76 -3.15
CA TYR A 163 -4.86 4.12 -1.78
C TYR A 163 -3.38 3.85 -1.48
N ALA A 164 -2.85 2.68 -1.87
CA ALA A 164 -1.42 2.39 -1.74
C ALA A 164 -0.52 3.33 -2.54
N GLY A 165 -1.05 4.01 -3.55
CA GLY A 165 -0.39 5.06 -4.31
C GLY A 165 -0.57 6.42 -3.63
N GLY A 166 -1.24 7.35 -4.35
CA GLY A 166 -1.44 8.74 -3.90
C GLY A 166 -2.28 8.86 -2.63
N GLY A 167 -3.25 7.97 -2.43
CA GLY A 167 -4.16 8.02 -1.28
C GLY A 167 -3.43 8.05 0.07
N SER A 168 -2.39 7.25 0.22
CA SER A 168 -1.69 7.07 1.50
C SER A 168 -0.78 8.23 1.92
N PHE A 169 -0.39 9.12 1.00
CA PHE A 169 0.52 10.22 1.34
C PHE A 169 0.00 11.62 0.95
N VAL A 170 -1.00 11.69 0.06
CA VAL A 170 -1.64 12.97 -0.30
C VAL A 170 -2.87 13.21 0.56
N LEU A 171 -3.67 12.15 0.81
CA LEU A 171 -4.98 12.27 1.41
C LEU A 171 -5.03 11.82 2.88
N ASP A 172 -4.08 10.99 3.30
CA ASP A 172 -4.00 10.51 4.67
C ASP A 172 -3.36 11.58 5.56
N ILE A 173 -4.17 12.55 5.96
CA ILE A 173 -3.75 13.66 6.81
C ILE A 173 -3.58 13.20 8.26
N VAL A 174 -4.30 12.14 8.64
CA VAL A 174 -4.15 11.48 9.94
C VAL A 174 -3.20 10.31 9.75
N PRO A 175 -1.90 10.46 10.04
CA PRO A 175 -0.93 9.45 9.67
C PRO A 175 -1.04 8.24 10.60
N TYR A 176 -1.86 7.27 10.19
CA TYR A 176 -1.80 5.93 10.78
C TYR A 176 -0.50 5.19 10.41
N GLY A 177 0.30 5.79 9.53
CA GLY A 177 1.60 5.27 9.13
C GLY A 177 1.57 4.33 7.93
N ASP A 178 0.43 4.00 7.36
CA ASP A 178 0.30 3.05 6.24
C ASP A 178 1.30 3.34 5.12
N PHE A 179 1.49 4.61 4.79
CA PHE A 179 2.45 5.04 3.79
C PHE A 179 3.87 4.51 4.07
N PHE A 180 4.34 4.61 5.32
CA PHE A 180 5.68 4.11 5.67
C PHE A 180 5.76 2.59 5.51
N ALA A 181 4.71 1.85 5.86
CA ALA A 181 4.67 0.41 5.63
C ALA A 181 4.72 0.08 4.13
N PHE A 182 3.97 0.79 3.28
CA PHE A 182 4.05 0.64 1.83
C PHE A 182 5.44 0.96 1.28
N LEU A 183 6.04 2.07 1.74
CA LEU A 183 7.40 2.44 1.35
C LEU A 183 8.41 1.35 1.71
N PHE A 184 8.38 0.83 2.93
CA PHE A 184 9.31 -0.20 3.37
C PHE A 184 9.09 -1.54 2.66
N LEU A 185 7.83 -1.97 2.43
CA LEU A 185 7.54 -3.13 1.61
C LEU A 185 8.04 -2.96 0.17
N LEU A 186 7.91 -1.77 -0.41
CA LEU A 186 8.45 -1.45 -1.73
C LEU A 186 9.98 -1.53 -1.74
N LEU A 187 10.65 -0.93 -0.75
CA LEU A 187 12.10 -0.96 -0.64
C LEU A 187 12.63 -2.38 -0.42
N SER A 188 11.86 -3.26 0.24
CA SER A 188 12.24 -4.67 0.43
C SER A 188 12.26 -5.49 -0.86
N ILE A 189 11.49 -5.09 -1.89
CA ILE A 189 11.55 -5.71 -3.22
C ILE A 189 12.51 -4.98 -4.17
N TYR A 190 12.85 -3.73 -3.87
CA TYR A 190 13.75 -2.92 -4.69
C TYR A 190 15.23 -3.25 -4.44
N THR A 191 15.63 -3.50 -3.19
CA THR A 191 17.01 -3.86 -2.83
C THR A 191 17.25 -5.36 -2.95
N ARG A 192 18.47 -5.75 -3.33
CA ARG A 192 18.90 -7.16 -3.33
C ARG A 192 19.67 -7.57 -2.09
N ASN A 193 20.00 -6.63 -1.21
CA ASN A 193 20.74 -6.90 0.01
C ASN A 193 19.82 -7.54 1.07
N PRO A 194 20.06 -8.79 1.51
CA PRO A 194 19.19 -9.48 2.48
C PRO A 194 19.07 -8.73 3.82
N LEU A 195 20.14 -8.08 4.27
CA LEU A 195 20.12 -7.32 5.53
C LEU A 195 19.18 -6.10 5.42
N LEU A 196 19.24 -5.37 4.30
CA LEU A 196 18.33 -4.25 4.08
C LEU A 196 16.89 -4.74 3.91
N ILE A 197 16.66 -5.88 3.26
CA ILE A 197 15.33 -6.49 3.16
C ILE A 197 14.79 -6.79 4.56
N PHE A 198 15.60 -7.43 5.42
CA PHE A 198 15.25 -7.70 6.81
C PHE A 198 14.86 -6.42 7.56
N VAL A 199 15.69 -5.38 7.48
CA VAL A 199 15.43 -4.10 8.16
C VAL A 199 14.15 -3.45 7.65
N TYR A 200 13.94 -3.39 6.34
CA TYR A 200 12.74 -2.80 5.76
C TYR A 200 11.47 -3.58 6.15
N CYS A 201 11.52 -4.92 6.14
CA CYS A 201 10.40 -5.72 6.62
C CYS A 201 10.12 -5.47 8.09
N GLN A 202 11.15 -5.39 8.96
CA GLN A 202 10.96 -5.04 10.37
C GLN A 202 10.29 -3.66 10.50
N CYS A 203 10.80 -2.64 9.83
CA CYS A 203 10.19 -1.31 9.85
C CYS A 203 8.72 -1.36 9.41
N ALA A 204 8.40 -2.08 8.33
CA ALA A 204 7.03 -2.21 7.84
C ALA A 204 6.09 -2.87 8.87
N PHE A 205 6.54 -3.95 9.53
CA PHE A 205 5.75 -4.70 10.50
C PHE A 205 5.49 -3.89 11.79
N TRP A 206 6.47 -3.08 12.22
CA TRP A 206 6.30 -2.19 13.36
C TRP A 206 5.53 -0.90 13.04
N VAL A 207 5.29 -0.62 11.75
CA VAL A 207 4.32 0.40 11.32
C VAL A 207 2.91 -0.15 11.42
N ASP A 208 2.67 -1.34 10.84
CA ASP A 208 1.34 -1.96 10.80
C ASP A 208 1.44 -3.47 10.59
N GLU A 209 0.72 -4.25 11.39
CA GLU A 209 0.70 -5.72 11.34
C GLU A 209 0.17 -6.28 10.01
N ARG A 210 -0.61 -5.52 9.25
CA ARG A 210 -1.07 -5.90 7.90
C ARG A 210 0.08 -6.07 6.92
N ALA A 211 1.19 -5.36 7.15
CA ALA A 211 2.41 -5.53 6.37
C ALA A 211 3.01 -6.92 6.52
N LEU A 212 2.94 -7.53 7.72
CA LEU A 212 3.41 -8.90 7.96
C LEU A 212 2.64 -9.92 7.11
N VAL A 213 1.31 -9.82 7.11
CA VAL A 213 0.46 -10.73 6.30
C VAL A 213 0.81 -10.60 4.82
N ASN A 214 1.00 -9.38 4.34
CA ASN A 214 1.30 -9.10 2.94
C ASN A 214 2.77 -9.31 2.55
N ALA A 215 3.66 -9.54 3.53
CA ALA A 215 5.05 -9.93 3.26
C ALA A 215 5.18 -11.26 2.50
N ILE A 216 4.13 -12.08 2.47
CA ILE A 216 4.06 -13.27 1.61
C ILE A 216 4.23 -12.89 0.13
N LEU A 217 3.71 -11.74 -0.32
CA LEU A 217 3.92 -11.25 -1.69
C LEU A 217 5.37 -10.82 -1.94
N VAL A 218 6.06 -10.28 -0.91
CA VAL A 218 7.51 -10.01 -0.99
C VAL A 218 8.29 -11.33 -1.10
N MET A 219 7.88 -12.36 -0.35
CA MET A 219 8.51 -13.70 -0.47
C MET A 219 8.31 -14.28 -1.87
N ILE A 220 7.08 -14.20 -2.41
CA ILE A 220 6.77 -14.65 -3.77
C ILE A 220 7.61 -13.90 -4.80
N TRP A 221 7.76 -12.58 -4.64
CA TRP A 221 8.66 -11.79 -5.48
C TRP A 221 10.07 -12.39 -5.52
N TRP A 222 10.68 -12.68 -4.40
CA TRP A 222 12.04 -13.20 -4.36
C TRP A 222 12.16 -14.68 -4.77
N ILE A 223 11.13 -15.49 -4.57
CA ILE A 223 11.12 -16.90 -4.97
C ILE A 223 10.96 -17.04 -6.49
N PHE A 224 10.12 -16.22 -7.12
CA PHE A 224 9.74 -16.39 -8.52
C PHE A 224 10.40 -15.36 -9.46
N MET A 225 11.07 -14.34 -8.94
CA MET A 225 11.64 -13.23 -9.72
C MET A 225 13.14 -13.34 -10.06
N PRO A 226 13.72 -14.45 -10.38
CA PRO A 226 14.59 -14.46 -11.53
C PRO A 226 13.94 -15.27 -12.63
N PHE A 227 13.12 -14.62 -13.45
CA PHE A 227 12.65 -15.21 -14.69
C PHE A 227 13.82 -15.37 -15.66
N ASN A 228 14.56 -16.49 -15.56
CA ASN A 228 15.53 -16.88 -16.56
C ASN A 228 14.88 -17.84 -17.56
N GLY A 229 14.61 -17.35 -18.76
CA GLY A 229 14.02 -18.16 -19.84
C GLY A 229 12.51 -18.38 -19.70
N ASN A 230 11.99 -19.39 -20.43
CA ASN A 230 10.55 -19.65 -20.53
C ASN A 230 9.93 -20.33 -19.31
N LYS A 231 10.73 -20.86 -18.38
CA LYS A 231 10.22 -21.54 -17.20
C LYS A 231 10.41 -20.70 -15.95
N VAL A 232 9.35 -20.57 -15.18
CA VAL A 232 9.42 -20.02 -13.82
C VAL A 232 10.10 -21.05 -12.95
N THR A 233 11.29 -20.75 -12.46
CA THR A 233 12.01 -21.65 -11.55
C THR A 233 11.88 -21.10 -10.13
N VAL A 234 11.44 -21.97 -9.22
CA VAL A 234 11.47 -21.67 -7.78
C VAL A 234 12.92 -21.59 -7.34
N LYS A 235 13.39 -20.43 -6.93
CA LYS A 235 14.72 -20.25 -6.33
C LYS A 235 14.60 -19.82 -4.88
N LEU A 236 14.95 -20.71 -3.99
CA LEU A 236 15.13 -20.39 -2.59
C LEU A 236 16.48 -19.66 -2.46
N ASN A 237 16.42 -18.35 -2.21
CA ASN A 237 17.58 -17.46 -2.06
C ASN A 237 17.59 -16.81 -0.68
N THR A 238 18.64 -16.07 -0.35
CA THR A 238 18.78 -15.40 0.93
C THR A 238 17.76 -14.27 1.13
N GLN A 239 17.20 -13.71 0.07
CA GLN A 239 16.25 -12.61 0.14
C GLN A 239 14.90 -13.05 0.72
N TRP A 240 14.31 -14.16 0.23
CA TRP A 240 13.07 -14.67 0.80
C TRP A 240 13.25 -15.11 2.25
N LEU A 241 14.43 -15.69 2.57
CA LEU A 241 14.77 -16.08 3.93
C LEU A 241 14.85 -14.88 4.87
N ALA A 242 15.38 -13.74 4.40
CA ALA A 242 15.42 -12.49 5.17
C ALA A 242 14.00 -12.00 5.50
N VAL A 243 13.04 -12.10 4.56
CA VAL A 243 11.64 -11.76 4.81
C VAL A 243 11.04 -12.72 5.84
N PHE A 244 11.25 -14.02 5.68
CA PHE A 244 10.73 -15.05 6.60
C PHE A 244 11.26 -14.86 8.02
N ILE A 245 12.59 -14.72 8.17
CA ILE A 245 13.23 -14.49 9.48
C ILE A 245 12.73 -13.18 10.11
N SER A 246 12.52 -12.14 9.29
CA SER A 246 11.93 -10.89 9.77
C SER A 246 10.56 -11.11 10.39
N GLY A 247 9.69 -11.89 9.74
CA GLY A 247 8.38 -12.24 10.28
C GLY A 247 8.46 -13.01 11.60
N VAL A 248 9.34 -14.03 11.67
CA VAL A 248 9.54 -14.84 12.89
C VAL A 248 10.03 -13.97 14.05
N ILE A 249 11.02 -13.10 13.82
CA ILE A 249 11.55 -12.21 14.86
C ILE A 249 10.48 -11.21 15.32
N TYR A 250 9.73 -10.60 14.39
CA TYR A 250 8.64 -9.69 14.76
C TYR A 250 7.61 -10.39 15.66
N MET A 251 7.16 -11.59 15.28
CA MET A 251 6.21 -12.36 16.08
C MET A 251 6.77 -12.75 17.46
N GLY A 252 8.05 -13.14 17.50
CA GLY A 252 8.73 -13.47 18.76
C GLY A 252 8.84 -12.28 19.72
N ILE A 253 9.23 -11.11 19.19
CA ILE A 253 9.30 -9.88 20.01
C ILE A 253 7.89 -9.46 20.45
N ARG A 254 6.91 -9.49 19.56
CA ARG A 254 5.52 -9.17 19.92
C ARG A 254 5.00 -10.08 21.04
N GLN A 255 5.23 -11.39 20.92
CA GLN A 255 4.83 -12.36 21.96
C GLN A 255 5.58 -12.09 23.28
N TYR A 256 6.88 -11.82 23.23
CA TYR A 256 7.65 -11.45 24.42
C TYR A 256 7.09 -10.20 25.10
N LEU A 257 6.78 -9.14 24.35
CA LEU A 257 6.18 -7.91 24.89
C LEU A 257 4.79 -8.19 25.50
N THR A 258 3.98 -9.00 24.83
CA THR A 258 2.65 -9.41 25.33
C THR A 258 2.76 -10.10 26.69
N ILE A 259 3.66 -11.07 26.84
CA ILE A 259 3.88 -11.78 28.09
C ILE A 259 4.48 -10.85 29.15
N ARG A 260 5.53 -10.11 28.80
CA ARG A 260 6.28 -9.27 29.74
C ARG A 260 5.44 -8.16 30.36
N TYR A 261 4.53 -7.58 29.57
CA TYR A 261 3.67 -6.49 30.00
C TYR A 261 2.24 -6.94 30.31
N GLN A 262 1.97 -8.26 30.31
CA GLN A 262 0.66 -8.85 30.56
C GLN A 262 -0.44 -8.21 29.69
N LEU A 263 -0.11 -7.95 28.41
CA LEU A 263 -1.05 -7.36 27.47
C LEU A 263 -2.10 -8.42 27.13
N HIS A 264 -3.30 -8.28 27.66
CA HIS A 264 -4.40 -9.17 27.31
C HIS A 264 -4.78 -8.89 25.83
N ASP A 265 -4.62 -9.90 25.00
CA ASP A 265 -5.10 -9.91 23.61
C ASP A 265 -6.58 -10.35 23.66
N ASP A 266 -7.42 -9.53 24.29
CA ASP A 266 -8.87 -9.73 24.31
C ASP A 266 -9.47 -9.40 22.94
N THR A 267 -8.88 -9.98 21.89
CA THR A 267 -9.50 -9.99 20.57
C THR A 267 -10.73 -10.89 20.65
N TYR A 268 -11.85 -10.28 20.99
CA TYR A 268 -13.13 -10.97 21.03
C TYR A 268 -13.39 -11.60 19.66
N MET A 269 -13.34 -12.94 19.57
CA MET A 269 -13.71 -13.68 18.36
C MET A 269 -15.06 -13.20 17.79
N GLY A 270 -15.99 -12.81 18.70
CA GLY A 270 -17.27 -12.24 18.32
C GLY A 270 -17.19 -10.92 17.55
N GLU A 271 -16.23 -10.05 17.86
CA GLU A 271 -16.04 -8.79 17.13
C GLU A 271 -15.51 -9.04 15.72
N PHE A 272 -14.56 -9.96 15.56
CA PHE A 272 -14.08 -10.37 14.24
C PHE A 272 -15.21 -10.93 13.37
N ILE A 273 -16.04 -11.80 13.92
CA ILE A 273 -17.16 -12.40 13.19
C ILE A 273 -18.17 -11.32 12.78
N THR A 274 -18.47 -10.38 13.68
CA THR A 274 -19.41 -9.29 13.41
C THR A 274 -18.85 -8.35 12.32
N THR A 275 -17.60 -7.90 12.46
CA THR A 275 -16.93 -7.07 11.47
C THR A 275 -16.84 -7.76 10.12
N PHE A 276 -16.47 -9.05 10.10
CA PHE A 276 -16.45 -9.85 8.87
C PHE A 276 -17.82 -9.92 8.20
N LYS A 277 -18.90 -10.21 8.97
CA LYS A 277 -20.27 -10.27 8.44
C LYS A 277 -20.72 -8.94 7.85
N GLU A 278 -20.39 -7.83 8.48
CA GLU A 278 -20.69 -6.49 7.97
C GLU A 278 -19.90 -6.17 6.69
N ASN A 279 -18.62 -6.52 6.67
CA ASN A 279 -17.76 -6.29 5.53
C ASN A 279 -18.20 -7.09 4.30
N VAL A 280 -18.64 -8.34 4.50
CA VAL A 280 -19.11 -9.23 3.42
C VAL A 280 -20.39 -8.71 2.75
N LYS A 281 -21.24 -7.94 3.45
CA LYS A 281 -22.43 -7.33 2.84
C LYS A 281 -22.08 -6.42 1.64
N MET A 282 -20.87 -5.84 1.64
CA MET A 282 -20.38 -4.97 0.57
C MET A 282 -19.13 -5.55 -0.13
N LEU A 283 -19.04 -6.88 -0.21
CA LEU A 283 -17.85 -7.62 -0.68
C LEU A 283 -17.32 -7.08 -2.00
N SER A 284 -18.16 -7.02 -3.03
CA SER A 284 -17.76 -6.63 -4.37
C SER A 284 -17.20 -5.21 -4.42
N LEU A 285 -17.87 -4.28 -3.74
CA LEU A 285 -17.46 -2.88 -3.69
C LEU A 285 -16.13 -2.70 -2.93
N ARG A 286 -15.99 -3.39 -1.78
CA ARG A 286 -14.80 -3.30 -0.94
C ARG A 286 -13.57 -3.96 -1.59
N VAL A 287 -13.76 -5.13 -2.21
CA VAL A 287 -12.69 -5.77 -2.99
C VAL A 287 -12.30 -4.90 -4.18
N TRP A 288 -13.29 -4.42 -4.94
CA TRP A 288 -13.02 -3.53 -6.07
C TRP A 288 -12.20 -2.32 -5.64
N ALA A 289 -12.62 -1.63 -4.59
CA ALA A 289 -11.96 -0.42 -4.09
C ALA A 289 -10.52 -0.62 -3.58
N GLY A 290 -10.06 -1.86 -3.40
CA GLY A 290 -8.66 -2.15 -3.04
C GLY A 290 -7.66 -1.80 -4.14
N PHE A 291 -7.97 -2.16 -5.40
CA PHE A 291 -7.10 -1.94 -6.55
C PHE A 291 -7.81 -1.33 -7.76
N ASP A 292 -9.09 -1.03 -7.69
CA ASP A 292 -9.87 -0.42 -8.76
C ASP A 292 -9.66 -1.07 -10.13
N GLY A 293 -9.46 -0.26 -11.18
CA GLY A 293 -9.16 -0.73 -12.51
C GLY A 293 -7.88 -1.57 -12.62
N MET A 294 -6.97 -1.49 -11.65
CA MET A 294 -5.76 -2.32 -11.64
C MET A 294 -6.04 -3.80 -11.34
N TRP A 295 -7.24 -4.17 -10.85
CA TRP A 295 -7.68 -5.57 -10.80
C TRP A 295 -7.64 -6.26 -12.14
N ILE A 296 -7.87 -5.53 -13.24
CA ILE A 296 -7.80 -6.07 -14.60
C ILE A 296 -6.42 -6.67 -14.88
N LEU A 297 -5.35 -5.98 -14.43
CA LEU A 297 -3.97 -6.47 -14.59
C LEU A 297 -3.74 -7.77 -13.80
N ILE A 298 -4.28 -7.87 -12.57
CA ILE A 298 -4.17 -9.07 -11.73
C ILE A 298 -4.94 -10.24 -12.37
N VAL A 299 -6.16 -10.02 -12.82
CA VAL A 299 -6.98 -11.05 -13.48
C VAL A 299 -6.30 -11.55 -14.76
N MET A 300 -5.74 -10.65 -15.57
CA MET A 300 -4.97 -11.02 -16.76
C MET A 300 -3.75 -11.88 -16.40
N ALA A 301 -3.00 -11.51 -15.37
CA ALA A 301 -1.86 -12.28 -14.91
C ALA A 301 -2.24 -13.71 -14.45
N LEU A 302 -3.32 -13.82 -13.66
CA LEU A 302 -3.84 -15.14 -13.23
C LEU A 302 -4.31 -15.99 -14.42
N THR A 303 -5.01 -15.37 -15.39
CA THR A 303 -5.47 -16.03 -16.62
C THR A 303 -4.28 -16.55 -17.44
N ILE A 304 -3.23 -15.75 -17.57
CA ILE A 304 -2.00 -16.14 -18.28
C ILE A 304 -1.34 -17.31 -17.57
N LEU A 305 -1.13 -17.24 -16.25
CA LEU A 305 -0.51 -18.34 -15.48
C LEU A 305 -1.29 -19.65 -15.62
N PHE A 306 -2.61 -19.59 -15.67
CA PHE A 306 -3.48 -20.73 -15.88
C PHE A 306 -3.30 -21.32 -17.30
N LYS A 307 -3.32 -20.49 -18.35
CA LYS A 307 -3.12 -20.89 -19.75
C LYS A 307 -1.74 -21.50 -19.98
N GLU A 308 -0.72 -20.92 -19.38
CA GLU A 308 0.66 -21.37 -19.47
C GLU A 308 0.97 -22.58 -18.56
N LYS A 309 -0.06 -23.12 -17.88
CA LYS A 309 0.04 -24.27 -16.97
C LYS A 309 1.10 -24.10 -15.85
N ASN A 310 1.35 -22.84 -15.46
CA ASN A 310 2.28 -22.51 -14.39
C ASN A 310 1.58 -22.55 -13.03
N TYR A 311 1.08 -23.74 -12.67
CA TYR A 311 0.23 -23.93 -11.51
C TYR A 311 0.91 -23.61 -10.17
N GLN A 312 2.22 -23.83 -10.05
CA GLN A 312 2.95 -23.52 -8.80
C GLN A 312 2.90 -22.02 -8.51
N PHE A 313 3.21 -21.19 -9.51
CA PHE A 313 3.14 -19.75 -9.33
C PHE A 313 1.67 -19.26 -9.20
N LEU A 314 0.78 -19.84 -10.00
CA LEU A 314 -0.66 -19.52 -9.90
C LEU A 314 -1.19 -19.75 -8.48
N MET A 315 -0.94 -20.91 -7.89
CA MET A 315 -1.42 -21.24 -6.54
C MET A 315 -0.77 -20.38 -5.46
N ALA A 316 0.53 -20.12 -5.56
CA ALA A 316 1.22 -19.22 -4.64
C ALA A 316 0.67 -17.79 -4.72
N PHE A 317 0.49 -17.27 -5.94
CA PHE A 317 -0.01 -15.91 -6.17
C PHE A 317 -1.48 -15.76 -5.77
N LEU A 318 -2.35 -16.68 -6.20
CA LEU A 318 -3.77 -16.69 -5.84
C LEU A 318 -3.96 -16.87 -4.33
N GLY A 319 -3.23 -17.79 -3.72
CA GLY A 319 -3.26 -18.04 -2.27
C GLY A 319 -2.86 -16.80 -1.47
N SER A 320 -1.82 -16.09 -1.91
CA SER A 320 -1.41 -14.84 -1.26
C SER A 320 -2.45 -13.73 -1.40
N LEU A 321 -3.10 -13.62 -2.56
CA LEU A 321 -4.19 -12.66 -2.77
C LEU A 321 -5.39 -12.99 -1.88
N ILE A 322 -5.79 -14.25 -1.80
CA ILE A 322 -6.89 -14.70 -0.94
C ILE A 322 -6.56 -14.40 0.54
N THR A 323 -5.32 -14.66 0.96
CA THR A 323 -4.87 -14.34 2.32
C THR A 323 -4.92 -12.84 2.59
N SER A 324 -4.41 -12.02 1.67
CA SER A 324 -4.43 -10.56 1.77
C SER A 324 -5.85 -10.00 1.87
N VAL A 325 -6.73 -10.42 0.95
CA VAL A 325 -8.13 -10.01 0.93
C VAL A 325 -8.87 -10.53 2.16
N GLY A 326 -8.74 -11.82 2.48
CA GLY A 326 -9.42 -12.45 3.62
C GLY A 326 -9.04 -11.78 4.93
N PHE A 327 -7.76 -11.49 5.15
CA PHE A 327 -7.31 -10.78 6.35
C PHE A 327 -7.83 -9.35 6.41
N ALA A 328 -7.93 -8.66 5.27
CA ALA A 328 -8.50 -7.32 5.22
C ALA A 328 -9.97 -7.27 5.67
N PHE A 329 -10.75 -8.32 5.42
CA PHE A 329 -12.16 -8.40 5.81
C PHE A 329 -12.39 -8.54 7.32
N ILE A 330 -11.37 -8.94 8.07
CA ILE A 330 -11.41 -9.00 9.54
C ILE A 330 -11.22 -7.60 10.16
N ALA A 331 -10.65 -6.66 9.40
CA ALA A 331 -10.45 -5.28 9.83
C ALA A 331 -11.59 -4.36 9.39
N TYR A 332 -11.80 -3.25 10.11
CA TYR A 332 -12.78 -2.24 9.70
C TYR A 332 -12.46 -1.61 8.34
N ASP A 333 -11.19 -1.33 8.10
CA ASP A 333 -10.70 -0.63 6.90
C ASP A 333 -10.27 -1.63 5.82
N VAL A 334 -11.23 -2.31 5.20
CA VAL A 334 -10.98 -3.37 4.21
C VAL A 334 -10.14 -2.85 3.04
N ASN A 335 -10.45 -1.66 2.51
CA ASN A 335 -9.73 -1.10 1.36
C ASN A 335 -8.26 -0.83 1.67
N ARG A 336 -7.98 -0.28 2.85
CA ARG A 336 -6.61 -0.10 3.35
C ARG A 336 -5.92 -1.45 3.51
N GLY A 337 -6.63 -2.44 4.07
CA GLY A 337 -6.11 -3.80 4.25
C GLY A 337 -5.70 -4.45 2.93
N ILE A 338 -6.56 -4.42 1.91
CA ILE A 338 -6.27 -4.97 0.57
C ILE A 338 -5.10 -4.22 -0.09
N SER A 339 -5.00 -2.91 0.12
CA SER A 339 -3.95 -2.06 -0.48
C SER A 339 -2.54 -2.47 -0.06
N TYR A 340 -2.36 -3.14 1.08
CA TYR A 340 -1.07 -3.74 1.47
C TYR A 340 -0.60 -4.81 0.49
N GLY A 341 -1.52 -5.40 -0.27
CA GLY A 341 -1.21 -6.36 -1.33
C GLY A 341 -0.72 -5.73 -2.64
N PHE A 342 -0.36 -4.44 -2.69
CA PHE A 342 0.01 -3.72 -3.91
C PHE A 342 1.17 -4.35 -4.71
N ILE A 343 2.03 -5.14 -4.07
CA ILE A 343 3.12 -5.88 -4.73
C ILE A 343 2.55 -6.86 -5.77
N ALA A 344 1.30 -7.33 -5.58
CA ALA A 344 0.60 -8.14 -6.57
C ALA A 344 0.49 -7.45 -7.94
N LEU A 345 0.39 -6.12 -7.98
CA LEU A 345 0.33 -5.36 -9.22
C LEU A 345 1.68 -5.40 -9.97
N LEU A 346 2.79 -5.32 -9.24
CA LEU A 346 4.12 -5.43 -9.82
C LEU A 346 4.39 -6.86 -10.32
N LEU A 347 3.98 -7.88 -9.56
CA LEU A 347 4.03 -9.29 -9.99
C LEU A 347 3.20 -9.49 -11.26
N SER A 348 1.99 -8.94 -11.30
CA SER A 348 1.11 -9.00 -12.48
C SER A 348 1.74 -8.32 -13.70
N LEU A 349 2.39 -7.18 -13.51
CA LEU A 349 3.09 -6.48 -14.59
C LEU A 349 4.22 -7.35 -15.19
N VAL A 350 4.98 -8.05 -14.32
CA VAL A 350 6.02 -8.99 -14.77
C VAL A 350 5.44 -10.13 -15.59
N ILE A 351 4.37 -10.75 -15.10
CA ILE A 351 3.71 -11.87 -15.77
C ILE A 351 3.18 -11.41 -17.13
N CYS A 352 2.43 -10.30 -17.16
CA CYS A 352 1.88 -9.74 -18.40
C CYS A 352 2.99 -9.36 -19.39
N LYS A 353 4.07 -8.72 -18.95
CA LYS A 353 5.20 -8.37 -19.83
C LYS A 353 5.87 -9.58 -20.45
N LYS A 354 5.93 -10.69 -19.72
CA LYS A 354 6.58 -11.92 -20.21
C LYS A 354 5.80 -12.60 -21.34
N TYR A 355 4.47 -12.60 -21.26
CA TYR A 355 3.63 -13.43 -22.12
C TYR A 355 2.81 -12.64 -23.15
N LEU A 356 2.67 -11.32 -22.97
CA LEU A 356 1.93 -10.46 -23.88
C LEU A 356 2.87 -9.70 -24.80
N SER A 357 2.39 -9.41 -26.01
CA SER A 357 3.04 -8.43 -26.90
C SER A 357 2.97 -7.02 -26.28
N GLU A 358 3.89 -6.16 -26.70
CA GLU A 358 3.92 -4.76 -26.24
C GLU A 358 2.59 -4.04 -26.56
N LYS A 359 1.98 -4.35 -27.69
CA LYS A 359 0.68 -3.79 -28.11
C LYS A 359 -0.45 -4.21 -27.16
N GLU A 360 -0.56 -5.50 -26.81
CA GLU A 360 -1.59 -6.00 -25.90
C GLU A 360 -1.38 -5.42 -24.50
N LEU A 361 -0.16 -5.44 -23.99
CA LEU A 361 0.16 -4.86 -22.68
C LEU A 361 -0.20 -3.38 -22.62
N LYS A 362 0.06 -2.63 -23.70
CA LYS A 362 -0.31 -1.22 -23.81
C LYS A 362 -1.81 -1.02 -23.64
N TYR A 363 -2.63 -1.79 -24.36
CA TYR A 363 -4.08 -1.67 -24.22
C TYR A 363 -4.58 -1.99 -22.83
N ILE A 364 -4.03 -3.04 -22.21
CA ILE A 364 -4.40 -3.42 -20.85
C ILE A 364 -4.06 -2.28 -19.87
N LEU A 365 -2.86 -1.71 -19.95
CA LEU A 365 -2.44 -0.62 -19.06
C LEU A 365 -3.26 0.67 -19.27
N ILE A 366 -3.64 0.98 -20.51
CA ILE A 366 -4.55 2.10 -20.80
C ILE A 366 -5.92 1.84 -20.18
N VAL A 367 -6.48 0.64 -20.34
CA VAL A 367 -7.78 0.28 -19.74
C VAL A 367 -7.71 0.31 -18.23
N CYS A 368 -6.66 -0.26 -17.62
CA CYS A 368 -6.43 -0.18 -16.17
C CYS A 368 -6.42 1.28 -15.68
N PHE A 369 -5.66 2.14 -16.36
CA PHE A 369 -5.57 3.56 -16.04
C PHE A 369 -6.92 4.28 -16.17
N LEU A 370 -7.60 4.13 -17.31
CA LEU A 370 -8.90 4.78 -17.54
C LEU A 370 -9.96 4.32 -16.55
N VAL A 371 -10.05 3.01 -16.29
CA VAL A 371 -11.01 2.48 -15.33
C VAL A 371 -10.67 2.94 -13.90
N SER A 372 -9.38 3.02 -13.53
CA SER A 372 -8.98 3.56 -12.23
C SER A 372 -9.34 5.05 -12.05
N ILE A 373 -9.30 5.85 -13.11
CA ILE A 373 -9.71 7.26 -13.07
C ILE A 373 -11.26 7.40 -13.04
N LEU A 374 -11.96 6.64 -13.87
CA LEU A 374 -13.40 6.72 -14.01
C LEU A 374 -14.16 5.97 -12.91
N SER A 375 -13.48 5.12 -12.17
CA SER A 375 -14.08 4.39 -11.05
C SER A 375 -14.54 5.38 -9.97
N PRO A 376 -15.73 5.18 -9.33
CA PRO A 376 -16.21 6.04 -8.26
C PRO A 376 -15.41 5.94 -6.96
N THR A 377 -14.13 5.70 -7.07
CA THR A 377 -13.12 5.64 -6.00
C THR A 377 -13.04 6.93 -5.20
N LEU A 378 -13.50 8.01 -5.80
CA LEU A 378 -13.68 9.31 -5.15
C LEU A 378 -14.56 9.25 -3.88
N ASN A 379 -15.41 8.21 -3.78
CA ASN A 379 -16.18 7.92 -2.57
C ASN A 379 -15.48 6.97 -1.60
N LYS A 380 -14.25 6.49 -1.88
CA LYS A 380 -13.52 5.54 -1.03
C LYS A 380 -13.35 6.06 0.39
N PHE A 381 -13.09 7.34 0.57
CA PHE A 381 -12.93 7.92 1.89
C PHE A 381 -14.24 8.04 2.68
N ARG A 382 -15.41 8.08 2.04
CA ARG A 382 -16.69 7.91 2.73
C ARG A 382 -16.89 6.48 3.23
N LEU A 383 -16.27 5.49 2.56
CA LEU A 383 -16.33 4.09 2.96
C LEU A 383 -15.24 3.72 3.98
N VAL A 384 -14.16 4.51 4.07
CA VAL A 384 -13.05 4.33 5.02
C VAL A 384 -13.33 5.05 6.34
N GLY A 385 -13.99 6.20 6.32
CA GLY A 385 -14.45 6.89 7.51
C GLY A 385 -15.69 6.19 8.10
N GLY A 386 -15.45 5.05 8.72
CA GLY A 386 -16.43 4.15 9.25
C GLY A 386 -17.62 4.81 9.92
N GLY A 387 -18.78 4.30 9.59
CA GLY A 387 -19.98 4.48 10.37
C GLY A 387 -20.51 5.91 10.37
N GLN A 388 -21.50 6.07 9.66
CA GLN A 388 -22.54 7.08 9.51
C GLN A 388 -22.56 7.61 8.07
N LEU A 389 -22.98 6.74 7.17
CA LEU A 389 -23.92 7.16 6.17
C LEU A 389 -25.30 6.83 6.75
N MET A 390 -25.85 7.71 7.53
CA MET A 390 -27.28 7.96 7.54
C MET A 390 -27.58 9.00 6.50
#